data_b817698884d6711657a787424d2007f2
#
_entry.id   b817698884d6711657a787424d2007f2
#
_cell.length_a   1.000
_cell.length_b   1.000
_cell.length_c   1.000
_cell.angle_alpha   90.00
_cell.angle_beta   90.00
_cell.angle_gamma   90.00
#
_symmetry.space_group_name_H-M   'P 1'
#
loop_
_entity.id
_entity.type
_entity.pdbx_description
1 polymer ?
#
loop_
_entity_poly.entity_id
_entity_poly.type
_entity_poly.pdbx_seq_one_letter_code
_entity_poly.pdbx_strand_id
1 'polypeptide(L)' 'MELRKFNNKVVTMTDVDNQTFEGICLFEDKHTFDEEYNALSVKTGLRWIRLFENEILKVEIADNIDRSKSP' A
#
# COMPACT_ATOMS: atom_id res chain seq x y z
N MET A 1 -10.47 4.99 5.90
CA MET A 1 -9.55 3.82 5.87
C MET A 1 -8.29 4.16 6.66
N GLU A 2 -7.87 3.24 7.49
CA GLU A 2 -6.68 3.48 8.31
C GLU A 2 -5.45 2.95 7.58
N LEU A 3 -4.73 3.84 6.91
CA LEU A 3 -3.61 3.45 6.07
C LEU A 3 -2.30 3.25 6.84
N ARG A 4 -2.17 3.92 7.99
CA ARG A 4 -0.91 3.91 8.74
C ARG A 4 -0.50 2.50 9.12
N LYS A 5 -1.47 1.61 9.35
CA LYS A 5 -1.16 0.25 9.80
C LYS A 5 -0.47 -0.59 8.74
N PHE A 6 -0.46 -0.12 7.50
CA PHE A 6 0.18 -0.87 6.41
C PHE A 6 1.63 -0.48 6.20
N ASN A 7 2.13 0.49 6.97
CA ASN A 7 3.50 0.95 6.79
C ASN A 7 4.49 -0.20 7.01
N ASN A 8 5.41 -0.36 6.07
CA ASN A 8 6.46 -1.39 6.10
C ASN A 8 5.90 -2.82 5.99
N LYS A 9 4.70 -2.95 5.45
CA LYS A 9 4.11 -4.28 5.23
C LYS A 9 4.15 -4.59 3.73
N VAL A 10 4.15 -5.88 3.41
CA VAL A 10 3.94 -6.31 2.04
C VAL A 10 2.43 -6.39 1.83
N VAL A 11 1.94 -5.65 0.84
CA VAL A 11 0.50 -5.51 0.64
C VAL A 11 0.15 -5.71 -0.83
N THR A 12 -1.12 -6.00 -1.08
CA THR A 12 -1.74 -5.87 -2.39
C THR A 12 -2.68 -4.68 -2.30
N MET A 13 -2.42 -3.66 -3.09
CA MET A 13 -3.19 -2.43 -3.11
C MET A 13 -3.99 -2.37 -4.39
N THR A 14 -5.29 -2.14 -4.28
CA THR A 14 -6.18 -2.05 -5.44
C THR A 14 -6.67 -0.62 -5.55
N ASP A 15 -6.53 -0.02 -6.72
CA ASP A 15 -7.01 1.33 -6.92
C ASP A 15 -8.47 1.34 -7.38
N VAL A 16 -9.02 2.55 -7.55
CA VAL A 16 -10.43 2.70 -7.88
C VAL A 16 -10.75 2.20 -9.29
N ASP A 17 -9.74 1.96 -10.11
CA ASP A 17 -9.93 1.39 -11.44
C ASP A 17 -9.70 -0.12 -11.43
N ASN A 18 -9.61 -0.72 -10.26
CA ASN A 18 -9.40 -2.17 -10.09
C ASN A 18 -8.03 -2.65 -10.55
N GLN A 19 -7.07 -1.75 -10.66
CA GLN A 19 -5.69 -2.14 -10.90
C GLN A 19 -5.05 -2.51 -9.57
N THR A 20 -4.20 -3.54 -9.59
CA THR A 20 -3.57 -4.02 -8.36
C THR A 20 -2.06 -3.84 -8.42
N PHE A 21 -1.50 -3.51 -7.26
CA PHE A 21 -0.07 -3.32 -7.10
C PHE A 21 0.37 -4.05 -5.84
N GLU A 22 1.40 -4.85 -5.93
CA GLU A 22 1.85 -5.64 -4.80
C GLU A 22 3.31 -5.35 -4.50
N GLY A 23 3.63 -5.18 -3.23
CA GLY A 23 5.00 -4.97 -2.79
C GLY A 23 5.04 -4.37 -1.40
N ILE A 24 6.26 -4.02 -0.99
CA ILE A 24 6.45 -3.35 0.28
C ILE A 24 5.81 -1.96 0.20
N CYS A 25 5.22 -1.54 1.30
CA CYS A 25 4.42 -0.34 1.34
C CYS A 25 4.98 0.64 2.36
N LEU A 26 4.95 1.93 2.03
CA LEU A 26 5.29 3.01 2.95
C LEU A 26 4.11 3.94 3.08
N PHE A 27 3.79 4.29 4.32
CA PHE A 27 2.73 5.25 4.59
C PHE A 27 3.29 6.67 4.51
N GLU A 28 2.53 7.57 3.86
CA GLU A 28 2.92 8.97 3.74
C GLU A 28 1.84 9.83 4.38
N ASP A 29 2.22 10.49 5.45
CA ASP A 29 1.31 11.34 6.21
C ASP A 29 1.07 12.64 5.46
N LYS A 30 -0.20 13.03 5.34
CA LYS A 30 -0.55 14.21 4.56
C LYS A 30 0.05 15.49 5.13
N HIS A 31 0.20 15.57 6.42
CA HIS A 31 0.75 16.78 7.05
C HIS A 31 2.25 16.90 6.78
N THR A 32 2.95 15.76 6.80
CA THR A 32 4.38 15.76 6.54
C THR A 32 4.70 16.21 5.12
N PHE A 33 3.86 15.81 4.16
CA PHE A 33 4.10 16.10 2.77
C PHE A 33 3.25 17.24 2.23
N ASP A 34 2.53 17.93 3.11
CA ASP A 34 1.70 19.08 2.75
C ASP A 34 0.73 18.72 1.64
N GLU A 35 0.03 17.61 1.83
CA GLU A 35 -0.96 17.11 0.88
C GLU A 35 -2.33 17.13 1.50
N GLU A 36 -3.33 16.97 0.66
CA GLU A 36 -4.72 16.95 1.11
C GLU A 36 -5.11 15.61 1.71
N TYR A 37 -4.48 14.54 1.25
CA TYR A 37 -4.80 13.18 1.66
C TYR A 37 -3.55 12.42 2.07
N ASN A 38 -3.70 11.48 2.98
CA ASN A 38 -2.67 10.50 3.24
C ASN A 38 -2.49 9.63 2.01
N ALA A 39 -1.33 8.97 1.91
CA ALA A 39 -1.03 8.15 0.75
C ALA A 39 -0.30 6.89 1.17
N LEU A 40 -0.32 5.91 0.28
CA LEU A 40 0.53 4.74 0.36
C LEU A 40 1.37 4.67 -0.89
N SER A 41 2.65 4.35 -0.72
CA SER A 41 3.54 4.08 -1.83
C SER A 41 3.90 2.60 -1.76
N VAL A 42 3.72 1.90 -2.87
CA VAL A 42 4.03 0.48 -2.95
C VAL A 42 5.14 0.28 -3.96
N LYS A 43 6.19 -0.43 -3.56
CA LYS A 43 7.29 -0.72 -4.47
C LYS A 43 6.98 -2.00 -5.21
N THR A 44 6.74 -1.88 -6.51
CA THR A 44 6.45 -3.00 -7.36
C THR A 44 7.57 -3.13 -8.39
N GLY A 45 8.43 -4.13 -8.19
CA GLY A 45 9.63 -4.24 -9.00
C GLY A 45 10.58 -3.09 -8.72
N LEU A 46 10.92 -2.36 -9.77
CA LEU A 46 11.83 -1.22 -9.65
C LEU A 46 11.10 0.11 -9.54
N ARG A 47 9.80 0.08 -9.44
CA ARG A 47 9.00 1.29 -9.45
C ARG A 47 8.23 1.46 -8.16
N TRP A 48 7.98 2.72 -7.80
CA TRP A 48 7.11 3.07 -6.70
C TRP A 48 5.80 3.59 -7.26
N ILE A 49 4.69 3.00 -6.79
CA ILE A 49 3.35 3.46 -7.17
C ILE A 49 2.76 4.13 -5.94
N ARG A 50 2.44 5.40 -6.07
CA ARG A 50 1.91 6.20 -4.97
C ARG A 50 0.45 6.50 -5.24
N LEU A 51 -0.40 6.12 -4.30
CA LEU A 51 -1.83 6.41 -4.41
C LEU A 51 -2.28 7.17 -3.17
N PHE A 52 -3.06 8.21 -3.37
CA PHE A 52 -3.70 8.92 -2.28
C PHE A 52 -4.89 8.11 -1.79
N GLU A 53 -5.29 8.37 -0.55
CA GLU A 53 -6.35 7.61 0.11
C GLU A 53 -7.62 7.54 -0.74
N ASN A 54 -7.97 8.63 -1.41
CA ASN A 54 -9.19 8.66 -2.21
C ASN A 54 -9.05 7.93 -3.54
N GLU A 55 -7.85 7.45 -3.86
CA GLU A 55 -7.61 6.66 -5.06
C GLU A 55 -7.50 5.17 -4.75
N ILE A 56 -7.59 4.80 -3.50
CA ILE A 56 -7.41 3.41 -3.06
C ILE A 56 -8.75 2.79 -2.78
N LEU A 57 -9.03 1.66 -3.44
CA LEU A 57 -10.25 0.91 -3.19
C LEU A 57 -10.08 0.01 -1.98
N LYS A 58 -8.96 -0.71 -1.90
CA LYS A 58 -8.67 -1.56 -0.75
C LYS A 58 -7.20 -1.88 -0.68
N VAL A 59 -6.76 -2.28 0.52
CA VAL A 59 -5.39 -2.73 0.76
C VAL A 59 -5.48 -3.99 1.60
N GLU A 60 -4.74 -5.02 1.19
CA GLU A 60 -4.71 -6.29 1.92
C GLU A 60 -3.29 -6.66 2.21
N ILE A 61 -3.04 -7.25 3.39
CA ILE A 61 -1.73 -7.77 3.72
C ILE A 61 -1.49 -9.00 2.84
N ALA A 62 -0.36 -9.02 2.16
CA ALA A 62 -0.07 -10.06 1.16
C ALA A 62 0.99 -11.04 1.61
N ASP A 63 1.46 -10.94 2.82
CA ASP A 63 2.57 -11.77 3.26
C ASP A 63 2.30 -13.25 3.21
N ASN A 64 2.57 -13.34 3.59
CA ASN A 64 2.68 -14.22 3.99
C ASN A 64 2.65 -15.25 4.01
N ILE A 65 2.56 -15.31 3.69
CA ILE A 65 2.36 -15.99 3.74
C ILE A 65 2.85 -17.01 4.00
N ASP A 66 3.09 -17.00 3.76
CA ASP A 66 3.33 -17.78 3.85
C ASP A 66 4.02 -18.62 3.93
N ARG A 67 4.30 -18.30 3.69
CA ARG A 67 5.02 -18.95 3.71
C ARG A 67 5.41 -19.66 4.68
N SER A 68 5.11 -19.29 5.24
CA SER A 68 5.24 -19.92 6.12
C SER A 68 4.91 -21.18 6.30
N LYS A 69 4.44 -21.37 5.93
CA LYS A 69 4.05 -22.42 6.15
C LYS A 69 4.48 -23.39 5.60
N SER A 70 5.00 -23.32 5.26
CA SER A 70 5.24 -24.09 4.80
C SER A 70 5.79 -24.89 5.20
N PRO A 71 5.82 -25.33 5.29
CA PRO A 71 5.99 -26.19 5.66
C PRO A 71 6.47 -26.77 5.81
#